data_5677fc6692b5708cbfe1225f3075f10d
#
_entry.id   5677fc6692b5708cbfe1225f3075f10d
#
_cell.length_a   1.000
_cell.length_b   1.000
_cell.length_c   1.000
_cell.angle_alpha   90.00
_cell.angle_beta   90.00
_cell.angle_gamma   90.00
#
_symmetry.space_group_name_H-M   'P 1'
#
loop_
_entity.id
_entity.type
_entity.pdbx_description
1 polymer ?
#
loop_
_entity_poly.entity_id
_entity_poly.type
_entity_poly.pdbx_seq_one_letter_code
_entity_poly.pdbx_strand_id
1 'polypeptide(L)'
;MKELAQRLKEKNLKVTPQRLAIFQMLSKTEEHPSAETIYKSLEATHPTMSLATVYKTLDALKKVNLIQELNVGEDCFRYDANTNSHPHLICVSCREVFDMGLIDLDHIRSNIEKETNFKLVDERLYFYGICPKCQNK
;
A
#
# COMPACT_ATOMS: atom_id res chain seq x y z
N MET A 1 14.27 11.31 6.08
CA MET A 1 13.28 12.39 6.37
C MET A 1 13.23 13.46 5.31
N LYS A 2 14.37 14.02 4.91
CA LYS A 2 14.40 15.05 3.86
C LYS A 2 13.85 14.59 2.52
N GLU A 3 14.15 13.34 2.14
CA GLU A 3 13.64 12.76 0.90
C GLU A 3 12.13 12.63 0.90
N LEU A 4 11.55 12.18 2.02
CA LEU A 4 10.10 12.01 2.12
C LEU A 4 9.40 13.36 2.10
N ALA A 5 9.95 14.36 2.79
CA ALA A 5 9.42 15.72 2.74
C ALA A 5 9.44 16.26 1.32
N GLN A 6 10.53 16.03 0.59
CA GLN A 6 10.66 16.47 -0.78
C GLN A 6 9.63 15.79 -1.69
N ARG A 7 9.39 14.50 -1.50
CA ARG A 7 8.38 13.76 -2.26
C ARG A 7 6.98 14.31 -2.04
N LEU A 8 6.66 14.72 -0.80
CA LEU A 8 5.37 15.37 -0.51
C LEU A 8 5.26 16.71 -1.24
N LYS A 9 6.32 17.51 -1.21
CA LYS A 9 6.33 18.81 -1.89
C LYS A 9 6.17 18.66 -3.39
N GLU A 10 6.81 17.68 -3.99
CA GLU A 10 6.71 17.41 -5.43
C GLU A 10 5.28 17.07 -5.86
N LYS A 11 4.49 16.52 -4.94
CA LYS A 11 3.09 16.19 -5.18
C LYS A 11 2.15 17.31 -4.71
N ASN A 12 2.68 18.47 -4.39
CA ASN A 12 1.91 19.62 -3.90
C ASN A 12 1.16 19.35 -2.59
N LEU A 13 1.69 18.45 -1.77
CA LEU A 13 1.15 18.19 -0.44
C LEU A 13 1.92 18.99 0.61
N LYS A 14 1.18 19.58 1.54
CA LYS A 14 1.79 20.29 2.65
C LYS A 14 2.52 19.31 3.55
N VAL A 15 3.77 19.62 3.90
CA VAL A 15 4.57 18.81 4.81
C VAL A 15 4.15 19.13 6.24
N THR A 16 3.59 18.13 6.92
CA THR A 16 3.22 18.24 8.34
C THR A 16 3.89 17.11 9.12
N PRO A 17 4.10 17.26 10.44
CA PRO A 17 4.67 16.19 11.23
C PRO A 17 3.88 14.87 11.14
N GLN A 18 2.54 14.97 11.15
CA GLN A 18 1.69 13.78 11.04
C GLN A 18 1.84 13.08 9.70
N ARG A 19 1.83 13.83 8.59
CA ARG A 19 2.02 13.25 7.26
C ARG A 19 3.37 12.58 7.12
N LEU A 20 4.43 13.24 7.59
CA LEU A 20 5.77 12.67 7.56
C LEU A 20 5.86 11.39 8.37
N ALA A 21 5.29 11.39 9.59
CA ALA A 21 5.33 10.22 10.46
C ALA A 21 4.65 9.00 9.81
N ILE A 22 3.48 9.20 9.22
CA ILE A 22 2.73 8.14 8.57
C ILE A 22 3.47 7.65 7.33
N PHE A 23 3.93 8.55 6.47
CA PHE A 23 4.65 8.19 5.26
C PHE A 23 5.97 7.48 5.58
N GLN A 24 6.68 7.97 6.60
CA GLN A 24 7.93 7.36 7.04
C GLN A 24 7.70 5.93 7.55
N MET A 25 6.66 5.73 8.35
CA MET A 25 6.32 4.40 8.85
C MET A 25 6.05 3.43 7.70
N LEU A 26 5.26 3.84 6.72
CA LEU A 26 4.94 3.02 5.56
C LEU A 26 6.17 2.73 4.70
N SER A 27 7.08 3.71 4.59
CA SER A 27 8.29 3.55 3.78
C SER A 27 9.29 2.58 4.39
N LYS A 28 9.20 2.33 5.69
CA LYS A 28 10.14 1.45 6.41
C LYS A 28 9.62 0.03 6.63
N THR A 29 8.34 -0.23 6.41
CA THR A 29 7.75 -1.52 6.70
C THR A 29 7.37 -2.26 5.43
N GLU A 30 7.45 -3.59 5.47
CA GLU A 30 6.96 -4.46 4.42
C GLU A 30 5.71 -5.21 4.87
N GLU A 31 5.19 -4.88 6.06
CA GLU A 31 4.07 -5.60 6.66
C GLU A 31 2.70 -5.18 6.15
N HIS A 32 2.61 -4.12 5.37
CA HIS A 32 1.35 -3.60 4.82
C HIS A 32 0.34 -3.33 5.93
N PRO A 33 0.60 -2.33 6.81
CA PRO A 33 -0.27 -2.11 7.98
C PRO A 33 -1.62 -1.53 7.60
N SER A 34 -2.62 -1.78 8.45
CA SER A 34 -3.92 -1.12 8.39
C SER A 34 -3.82 0.28 9.01
N ALA A 35 -4.86 1.10 8.80
CA ALA A 35 -4.92 2.42 9.41
C ALA A 35 -4.87 2.33 10.95
N GLU A 36 -5.58 1.37 11.53
CA GLU A 36 -5.61 1.15 12.97
C GLU A 36 -4.23 0.79 13.52
N THR A 37 -3.49 -0.05 12.82
CA THR A 37 -2.13 -0.42 13.20
C THR A 37 -1.20 0.78 13.16
N ILE A 38 -1.32 1.61 12.11
CA ILE A 38 -0.53 2.85 11.98
C ILE A 38 -0.85 3.78 13.16
N TYR A 39 -2.13 3.97 13.45
CA TYR A 39 -2.59 4.80 14.54
C TYR A 39 -1.99 4.37 15.87
N LYS A 40 -2.08 3.08 16.21
CA LYS A 40 -1.54 2.55 17.45
C LYS A 40 -0.03 2.69 17.54
N SER A 41 0.67 2.48 16.44
CA SER A 41 2.13 2.59 16.41
C SER A 41 2.62 4.01 16.63
N LEU A 42 1.85 5.01 16.24
CA LEU A 42 2.23 6.41 16.36
C LEU A 42 1.63 7.11 17.58
N GLU A 43 0.77 6.43 18.33
CA GLU A 43 0.07 7.01 19.47
C GLU A 43 1.00 7.57 20.54
N ALA A 44 2.08 6.85 20.84
CA ALA A 44 3.04 7.27 21.87
C ALA A 44 3.81 8.54 21.48
N THR A 45 4.17 8.69 20.21
CA THR A 45 4.97 9.83 19.75
C THR A 45 4.11 10.99 19.23
N HIS A 46 2.86 10.71 18.88
CA HIS A 46 1.93 11.69 18.34
C HIS A 46 0.57 11.58 19.05
N PRO A 47 0.52 11.91 20.35
CA PRO A 47 -0.69 11.64 21.15
C PRO A 47 -1.92 12.45 20.75
N THR A 48 -1.73 13.55 20.00
CA THR A 48 -2.86 14.36 19.52
C THR A 48 -3.40 13.92 18.17
N MET A 49 -2.74 12.96 17.53
CA MET A 49 -3.20 12.45 16.23
C MET A 49 -4.40 11.53 16.42
N SER A 50 -5.51 11.80 15.73
CA SER A 50 -6.70 10.95 15.78
C SER A 50 -6.67 9.89 14.67
N LEU A 51 -7.48 8.86 14.82
CA LEU A 51 -7.65 7.85 13.76
C LEU A 51 -8.19 8.50 12.48
N ALA A 52 -9.09 9.49 12.62
CA ALA A 52 -9.60 10.22 11.47
C ALA A 52 -8.48 10.94 10.71
N THR A 53 -7.50 11.49 11.42
CA THR A 53 -6.33 12.13 10.81
C THR A 53 -5.50 11.12 10.04
N VAL A 54 -5.34 9.90 10.56
CA VAL A 54 -4.63 8.83 9.87
C VAL A 54 -5.33 8.51 8.55
N TYR A 55 -6.65 8.31 8.56
CA TYR A 55 -7.41 8.04 7.33
C TYR A 55 -7.31 9.17 6.32
N LYS A 56 -7.42 10.42 6.76
CA LYS A 56 -7.30 11.58 5.87
C LYS A 56 -5.92 11.65 5.21
N THR A 57 -4.88 11.37 6.00
CA THR A 57 -3.51 11.37 5.49
C THR A 57 -3.30 10.26 4.46
N LEU A 58 -3.77 9.05 4.77
CA LEU A 58 -3.67 7.92 3.86
C LEU A 58 -4.40 8.21 2.54
N ASP A 59 -5.58 8.81 2.63
CA ASP A 59 -6.34 9.19 1.44
C ASP A 59 -5.58 10.22 0.59
N ALA A 60 -4.99 11.24 1.23
CA ALA A 60 -4.21 12.24 0.53
C ALA A 60 -2.98 11.63 -0.17
N LEU A 61 -2.27 10.73 0.51
CA LEU A 61 -1.10 10.06 -0.06
C LEU A 61 -1.49 9.12 -1.21
N LYS A 62 -2.60 8.43 -1.07
CA LYS A 62 -3.12 7.53 -2.11
C LYS A 62 -3.50 8.29 -3.38
N LYS A 63 -4.18 9.42 -3.24
CA LYS A 63 -4.63 10.23 -4.39
C LYS A 63 -3.49 10.72 -5.25
N VAL A 64 -2.31 10.95 -4.68
CA VAL A 64 -1.14 11.40 -5.43
C VAL A 64 -0.17 10.25 -5.73
N ASN A 65 -0.58 9.01 -5.52
CA ASN A 65 0.19 7.79 -5.84
C ASN A 65 1.51 7.65 -5.09
N LEU A 66 1.60 8.19 -3.87
CA LEU A 66 2.74 7.97 -2.99
C LEU A 66 2.61 6.67 -2.22
N ILE A 67 1.38 6.18 -2.03
CA ILE A 67 1.10 4.88 -1.44
C ILE A 67 0.00 4.18 -2.24
N GLN A 68 -0.14 2.88 -2.05
CA GLN A 68 -1.27 2.14 -2.58
C GLN A 68 -2.07 1.52 -1.45
N GLU A 69 -3.36 1.33 -1.71
CA GLU A 69 -4.30 0.72 -0.78
C GLU A 69 -4.65 -0.68 -1.31
N LEU A 70 -4.58 -1.66 -0.42
CA LEU A 70 -4.84 -3.06 -0.76
C LEU A 70 -6.09 -3.52 -0.01
N ASN A 71 -7.10 -3.99 -0.75
CA ASN A 71 -8.28 -4.59 -0.13
C ASN A 71 -7.99 -6.08 0.09
N VAL A 72 -7.83 -6.48 1.35
CA VAL A 72 -7.52 -7.87 1.69
C VAL A 72 -8.77 -8.71 1.96
N GLY A 73 -9.95 -8.18 1.61
CA GLY A 73 -11.23 -8.87 1.73
C GLY A 73 -12.15 -8.18 2.74
N GLU A 74 -13.47 -8.23 2.47
CA GLU A 74 -14.51 -7.67 3.35
C GLU A 74 -14.26 -6.21 3.74
N ASP A 75 -13.77 -5.41 2.78
CA ASP A 75 -13.42 -4.01 2.98
C ASP A 75 -12.40 -3.75 4.09
N CYS A 76 -11.53 -4.73 4.31
CA CYS A 76 -10.35 -4.56 5.15
C CYS A 76 -9.20 -4.06 4.30
N PHE A 77 -8.64 -2.89 4.65
CA PHE A 77 -7.63 -2.24 3.83
C PHE A 77 -6.27 -2.23 4.50
N ARG A 78 -5.25 -2.48 3.69
CA ARG A 78 -3.85 -2.39 4.09
C ARG A 78 -3.16 -1.39 3.17
N TYR A 79 -2.03 -0.87 3.59
CA TYR A 79 -1.36 0.23 2.88
C TYR A 79 0.11 -0.09 2.64
N ASP A 80 0.62 0.34 1.49
CA ASP A 80 1.98 0.06 1.07
C ASP A 80 2.57 1.30 0.39
N ALA A 81 3.76 1.72 0.82
CA ALA A 81 4.47 2.83 0.20
C ALA A 81 5.20 2.40 -1.08
N ASN A 82 5.33 1.11 -1.34
CA ASN A 82 5.87 0.62 -2.59
C ASN A 82 4.77 0.63 -3.64
N THR A 83 4.81 1.62 -4.53
CA THR A 83 3.80 1.79 -5.58
C THR A 83 4.17 1.11 -6.89
N ASN A 84 5.30 0.42 -6.94
CA ASN A 84 5.69 -0.36 -8.11
C ASN A 84 4.70 -1.51 -8.30
N SER A 85 4.38 -1.80 -9.57
CA SER A 85 3.50 -2.92 -9.88
C SER A 85 4.20 -4.23 -9.53
N HIS A 86 3.68 -4.95 -8.56
CA HIS A 86 4.13 -6.28 -8.21
C HIS A 86 2.94 -7.08 -7.69
N PRO A 87 2.92 -8.39 -7.94
CA PRO A 87 1.81 -9.21 -7.47
C PRO A 87 1.81 -9.32 -5.96
N HIS A 88 0.61 -9.34 -5.37
CA HIS A 88 0.41 -9.58 -3.95
C HIS A 88 -0.33 -10.90 -3.76
N LEU A 89 0.09 -11.67 -2.76
CA LEU A 89 -0.62 -12.86 -2.33
C LEU A 89 -1.35 -12.53 -1.03
N ILE A 90 -2.63 -12.79 -0.99
CA ILE A 90 -3.46 -12.49 0.19
C ILE A 90 -4.03 -13.81 0.71
N CYS A 91 -3.74 -14.11 1.98
CA CYS A 91 -4.32 -15.27 2.63
C CYS A 91 -5.75 -14.94 3.06
N VAL A 92 -6.73 -15.69 2.55
CA VAL A 92 -8.13 -15.45 2.89
C VAL A 92 -8.47 -15.90 4.31
N SER A 93 -7.62 -16.69 4.94
CA SER A 93 -7.81 -17.18 6.30
C SER A 93 -7.27 -16.20 7.35
N CYS A 94 -5.99 -15.83 7.26
CA CYS A 94 -5.36 -14.95 8.26
C CYS A 94 -5.23 -13.51 7.83
N ARG A 95 -5.56 -13.19 6.57
CA ARG A 95 -5.52 -11.82 5.99
C ARG A 95 -4.12 -11.23 5.88
N GLU A 96 -3.08 -12.06 6.01
CA GLU A 96 -1.71 -11.57 5.77
C GLU A 96 -1.48 -11.34 4.29
N VAL A 97 -0.67 -10.32 3.99
CA VAL A 97 -0.29 -9.97 2.63
C VAL A 97 1.17 -10.36 2.43
N PHE A 98 1.44 -11.09 1.36
CA PHE A 98 2.79 -11.50 1.00
C PHE A 98 3.13 -10.91 -0.36
N ASP A 99 4.31 -10.32 -0.48
CA ASP A 99 4.79 -9.83 -1.77
C ASP A 99 5.47 -10.97 -2.51
N MET A 100 5.16 -11.08 -3.78
CA MET A 100 5.93 -11.94 -4.66
C MET A 100 7.12 -11.17 -5.19
N GLY A 101 8.19 -11.89 -5.49
CA GLY A 101 9.33 -11.30 -6.16
C GLY A 101 8.98 -10.90 -7.59
N LEU A 102 9.99 -10.52 -8.34
CA LEU A 102 9.81 -10.07 -9.71
C LEU A 102 9.17 -11.17 -10.57
N ILE A 103 8.00 -10.87 -11.11
CA ILE A 103 7.34 -11.69 -12.11
C ILE A 103 7.34 -10.88 -13.41
N ASP A 104 7.67 -11.55 -14.51
CA ASP A 104 7.63 -10.91 -15.82
C ASP A 104 6.17 -10.78 -16.27
N LEU A 105 5.64 -9.57 -16.13
CA LEU A 105 4.29 -9.25 -16.58
C LEU A 105 4.25 -8.69 -18.00
N ASP A 106 5.41 -8.46 -18.62
CA ASP A 106 5.50 -7.85 -19.95
C ASP A 106 4.78 -8.67 -20.99
N HIS A 107 4.87 -10.00 -20.91
CA HIS A 107 4.20 -10.90 -21.83
C HIS A 107 2.67 -10.76 -21.74
N ILE A 108 2.15 -10.67 -20.52
CA ILE A 108 0.70 -10.51 -20.29
C ILE A 108 0.24 -9.15 -20.81
N ARG A 109 0.98 -8.09 -20.51
CA ARG A 109 0.66 -6.74 -20.97
C ARG A 109 0.65 -6.67 -22.49
N SER A 110 1.67 -7.23 -23.13
CA SER A 110 1.76 -7.25 -24.60
C SER A 110 0.57 -7.95 -25.24
N ASN A 111 0.16 -9.08 -24.68
CA ASN A 111 -1.00 -9.82 -25.20
C ASN A 111 -2.28 -9.02 -25.08
N ILE A 112 -2.50 -8.38 -23.93
CA ILE A 112 -3.70 -7.56 -23.72
C ILE A 112 -3.74 -6.40 -24.71
N GLU A 113 -2.62 -5.71 -24.88
CA GLU A 113 -2.54 -4.57 -25.80
C GLU A 113 -2.79 -5.00 -27.24
N LYS A 114 -2.26 -6.15 -27.67
CA LYS A 114 -2.48 -6.67 -29.01
C LYS A 114 -3.93 -7.05 -29.27
N GLU A 115 -4.57 -7.68 -28.29
CA GLU A 115 -5.95 -8.18 -28.46
C GLU A 115 -7.00 -7.07 -28.33
N THR A 116 -6.72 -6.04 -27.55
CA THR A 116 -7.73 -5.03 -27.22
C THR A 116 -7.44 -3.65 -27.82
N ASN A 117 -6.23 -3.43 -28.34
CA ASN A 117 -5.75 -2.13 -28.80
C ASN A 117 -5.73 -1.06 -27.69
N PHE A 118 -5.77 -1.47 -26.42
CA PHE A 118 -5.59 -0.57 -25.28
C PHE A 118 -4.12 -0.26 -25.12
N LYS A 119 -3.82 0.96 -24.71
CA LYS A 119 -2.49 1.34 -24.24
C LYS A 119 -2.54 1.26 -22.71
N LEU A 120 -1.91 0.22 -22.15
CA LEU A 120 -1.95 0.01 -20.70
C LEU A 120 -1.07 1.03 -20.00
N VAL A 121 -1.59 1.63 -18.93
CA VAL A 121 -0.86 2.62 -18.13
C VAL A 121 -0.51 2.11 -16.74
N ASP A 122 -1.20 1.10 -16.24
CA ASP A 122 -0.97 0.54 -14.91
C ASP A 122 -1.65 -0.81 -14.78
N GLU A 123 -1.23 -1.62 -13.81
CA GLU A 123 -1.88 -2.87 -13.47
C GLU A 123 -1.78 -3.15 -11.98
N ARG A 124 -2.75 -3.94 -11.48
CA ARG A 124 -2.77 -4.45 -10.11
C ARG A 124 -3.09 -5.93 -10.17
N LEU A 125 -2.26 -6.75 -9.53
CA LEU A 125 -2.48 -8.20 -9.47
C LEU A 125 -2.57 -8.64 -8.02
N TYR A 126 -3.71 -9.25 -7.68
CA TYR A 126 -3.94 -9.82 -6.37
C TYR A 126 -4.31 -11.28 -6.54
N PHE A 127 -3.59 -12.15 -5.83
CA PHE A 127 -3.92 -13.57 -5.81
C PHE A 127 -4.40 -13.92 -4.41
N TYR A 128 -5.49 -14.65 -4.33
CA TYR A 128 -6.12 -15.02 -3.06
C TYR A 128 -5.96 -16.52 -2.86
N GLY A 129 -5.46 -16.91 -1.71
CA GLY A 129 -5.22 -18.31 -1.43
C GLY A 129 -5.12 -18.55 0.06
N ILE A 130 -4.55 -19.68 0.43
CA ILE A 130 -4.36 -20.06 1.82
C ILE A 130 -2.86 -20.22 2.06
N CYS A 131 -2.29 -19.42 2.96
CA CYS A 131 -0.84 -19.44 3.21
C CYS A 131 -0.39 -20.74 3.83
N PRO A 132 0.91 -21.08 3.74
CA PRO A 132 1.41 -22.35 4.28
C PRO A 132 1.06 -22.60 5.75
N LYS A 133 1.08 -21.56 6.58
CA LYS A 133 0.73 -21.68 7.99
C LYS A 133 -0.73 -22.08 8.18
N CYS A 134 -1.64 -21.49 7.39
CA CYS A 134 -3.07 -21.76 7.51
C CYS A 134 -3.46 -23.10 6.91
N GLN A 135 -2.68 -23.62 5.95
CA GLN A 135 -2.90 -24.95 5.39
C GLN A 135 -2.64 -26.06 6.41
N ASN A 136 -1.79 -25.79 7.38
CA ASN A 136 -1.40 -26.76 8.39
C ASN A 136 -2.25 -26.73 9.67
N LYS A 137 -3.32 -25.94 9.67
CA LYS A 137 -4.25 -25.86 10.80
C LYS A 137 -5.40 -26.84 10.68
#